data_63e743aa8c3decf3d843ba5f8704f590
#
_entry.id   63e743aa8c3decf3d843ba5f8704f590
#
_cell.length_a   1.000
_cell.length_b   1.000
_cell.length_c   1.000
_cell.angle_alpha   90.00
_cell.angle_beta   90.00
_cell.angle_gamma   90.00
#
_symmetry.space_group_name_H-M   'P 1'
#
loop_
_entity.id
_entity.type
_entity.pdbx_description
1 polymer ?
#
loop_
_entity_poly.entity_id
_entity_poly.type
_entity_poly.pdbx_seq_one_letter_code
_entity_poly.pdbx_strand_id
1 'polypeptide(L)'
;MLEMPEQALRELRVVEARVGGGEGLLAAVARLRGEAYRLQRDYEEGARQFLAAQSDDPEDLEVSIGLAWCLKRTNRLEEAIDVMMAAYQFHEDEPIVLYNLACYFALASDKVHALGWLGRAIRMESSLRELVPEESDFDGLRHDVDFQLIVGEPAVEGGESGVE
;
A
#
# COMPACT_ATOMS: atom_id res chain seq x y z
N MET A 1 -15.82 14.62 -11.89
CA MET A 1 -14.50 14.04 -11.56
C MET A 1 -14.42 12.52 -11.78
N LEU A 2 -15.48 11.84 -12.27
CA LEU A 2 -15.49 10.40 -12.60
C LEU A 2 -15.15 10.08 -14.08
N GLU A 3 -15.03 11.09 -14.93
CA GLU A 3 -14.82 10.88 -16.38
C GLU A 3 -13.41 10.38 -16.75
N MET A 4 -12.40 10.74 -15.96
CA MET A 4 -11.00 10.40 -16.26
C MET A 4 -10.70 8.89 -16.24
N PRO A 5 -11.14 8.12 -15.23
CA PRO A 5 -10.89 6.68 -15.23
C PRO A 5 -11.63 5.92 -16.33
N GLU A 6 -12.87 6.34 -16.67
CA GLU A 6 -13.61 5.73 -17.79
C GLU A 6 -12.98 6.03 -19.15
N GLN A 7 -12.47 7.25 -19.32
CA GLN A 7 -11.74 7.61 -20.52
C GLN A 7 -10.46 6.78 -20.63
N ALA A 8 -9.69 6.65 -19.54
CA ALA A 8 -8.49 5.83 -19.51
C ALA A 8 -8.78 4.38 -19.92
N LEU A 9 -9.85 3.77 -19.39
CA LEU A 9 -10.27 2.42 -19.76
C LEU A 9 -10.64 2.30 -21.25
N ARG A 10 -11.28 3.32 -21.84
CA ARG A 10 -11.58 3.32 -23.28
C ARG A 10 -10.32 3.38 -24.12
N GLU A 11 -9.37 4.25 -23.75
CA GLU A 11 -8.09 4.40 -24.47
C GLU A 11 -7.22 3.14 -24.36
N LEU A 12 -7.16 2.51 -23.20
CA LEU A 12 -6.43 1.26 -22.99
C LEU A 12 -6.97 0.11 -23.85
N ARG A 13 -8.29 0.03 -24.07
CA ARG A 13 -8.87 -0.95 -25.03
C ARG A 13 -8.40 -0.72 -26.46
N VAL A 14 -8.25 0.54 -26.86
CA VAL A 14 -7.75 0.89 -28.20
C VAL A 14 -6.29 0.53 -28.36
N VAL A 15 -5.47 0.77 -27.34
CA VAL A 15 -4.05 0.42 -27.31
C VAL A 15 -3.90 -1.10 -27.45
N GLU A 16 -4.59 -1.88 -26.63
CA GLU A 16 -4.55 -3.33 -26.64
C GLU A 16 -4.93 -3.91 -28.02
N ALA A 17 -6.00 -3.38 -28.63
CA ALA A 17 -6.47 -3.83 -29.93
C ALA A 17 -5.48 -3.52 -31.09
N ARG A 18 -4.65 -2.47 -30.94
CA ARG A 18 -3.73 -2.02 -31.98
C ARG A 18 -2.34 -2.68 -31.92
N VAL A 19 -1.90 -3.05 -30.73
CA VAL A 19 -0.48 -3.39 -30.52
C VAL A 19 -0.22 -4.90 -30.58
N GLY A 20 -1.26 -5.75 -30.65
CA GLY A 20 -1.07 -7.19 -30.89
C GLY A 20 -0.17 -7.88 -29.87
N GLY A 21 -0.27 -7.53 -28.61
CA GLY A 21 0.04 -8.38 -27.48
C GLY A 21 1.50 -8.83 -27.27
N GLY A 22 2.46 -7.92 -27.19
CA GLY A 22 3.71 -8.25 -26.48
C GLY A 22 3.45 -8.42 -24.98
N GLU A 23 4.00 -9.46 -24.33
CA GLU A 23 3.73 -9.80 -22.93
C GLU A 23 3.88 -8.59 -21.98
N GLY A 24 5.02 -7.88 -22.00
CA GLY A 24 5.22 -6.71 -21.15
C GLY A 24 4.25 -5.54 -21.39
N LEU A 25 3.69 -5.40 -22.60
CA LEU A 25 2.68 -4.38 -22.87
C LEU A 25 1.32 -4.77 -22.27
N LEU A 26 0.97 -6.06 -22.28
CA LEU A 26 -0.27 -6.55 -21.67
C LEU A 26 -0.24 -6.35 -20.16
N ALA A 27 0.89 -6.59 -19.50
CA ALA A 27 1.08 -6.31 -18.09
C ALA A 27 0.94 -4.82 -17.76
N ALA A 28 1.58 -3.94 -18.54
CA ALA A 28 1.44 -2.49 -18.38
C ALA A 28 -0.02 -2.02 -18.55
N VAL A 29 -0.75 -2.56 -19.55
CA VAL A 29 -2.16 -2.28 -19.75
C VAL A 29 -3.00 -2.78 -18.56
N ALA A 30 -2.71 -3.99 -18.07
CA ALA A 30 -3.40 -4.57 -16.92
C ALA A 30 -3.16 -3.71 -15.66
N ARG A 31 -1.93 -3.28 -15.39
CA ARG A 31 -1.61 -2.37 -14.28
C ARG A 31 -2.42 -1.07 -14.36
N LEU A 32 -2.40 -0.40 -15.51
CA LEU A 32 -3.15 0.85 -15.69
C LEU A 32 -4.66 0.67 -15.57
N ARG A 33 -5.21 -0.49 -15.99
CA ARG A 33 -6.61 -0.85 -15.76
C ARG A 33 -6.89 -1.05 -14.28
N GLY A 34 -6.01 -1.75 -13.57
CA GLY A 34 -6.09 -1.92 -12.14
C GLY A 34 -6.24 -0.58 -11.41
N GLU A 35 -5.39 0.39 -11.76
CA GLU A 35 -5.48 1.76 -11.23
C GLU A 35 -6.80 2.45 -11.58
N ALA A 36 -7.24 2.36 -12.83
CA ALA A 36 -8.49 2.98 -13.26
C ALA A 36 -9.71 2.40 -12.51
N TYR A 37 -9.78 1.08 -12.34
CA TYR A 37 -10.84 0.43 -11.56
C TYR A 37 -10.75 0.76 -10.06
N ARG A 38 -9.55 0.82 -9.50
CA ARG A 38 -9.34 1.26 -8.11
C ARG A 38 -9.88 2.68 -7.89
N LEU A 39 -9.65 3.61 -8.81
CA LEU A 39 -10.18 4.97 -8.75
C LEU A 39 -11.71 5.02 -8.92
N GLN A 40 -12.31 4.08 -9.66
CA GLN A 40 -13.75 3.92 -9.78
C GLN A 40 -14.38 3.21 -8.57
N ARG A 41 -13.57 2.73 -7.62
CA ARG A 41 -13.97 1.90 -6.48
C ARG A 41 -14.51 0.53 -6.87
N ASP A 42 -14.21 0.07 -8.09
CA ASP A 42 -14.45 -1.31 -8.51
C ASP A 42 -13.23 -2.16 -8.13
N TYR A 43 -13.12 -2.45 -6.83
CA TYR A 43 -11.95 -3.10 -6.25
C TYR A 43 -11.78 -4.54 -6.66
N GLU A 44 -12.89 -5.24 -6.96
CA GLU A 44 -12.84 -6.62 -7.46
C GLU A 44 -12.22 -6.69 -8.86
N GLU A 45 -12.65 -5.81 -9.76
CA GLU A 45 -12.05 -5.72 -11.09
C GLU A 45 -10.61 -5.20 -11.00
N GLY A 46 -10.35 -4.21 -10.13
CA GLY A 46 -9.01 -3.70 -9.86
C GLY A 46 -8.05 -4.82 -9.44
N ALA A 47 -8.46 -5.67 -8.48
CA ALA A 47 -7.66 -6.80 -8.02
C ALA A 47 -7.38 -7.80 -9.15
N ARG A 48 -8.38 -8.12 -9.99
CA ARG A 48 -8.18 -9.02 -11.15
C ARG A 48 -7.16 -8.48 -12.14
N GLN A 49 -7.19 -7.18 -12.41
CA GLN A 49 -6.26 -6.55 -13.34
C GLN A 49 -4.84 -6.48 -12.76
N PHE A 50 -4.68 -6.12 -11.48
CA PHE A 50 -3.36 -6.15 -10.83
C PHE A 50 -2.80 -7.57 -10.73
N LEU A 51 -3.63 -8.58 -10.45
CA LEU A 51 -3.19 -9.98 -10.44
C LEU A 51 -2.69 -10.43 -11.83
N ALA A 52 -3.35 -10.00 -12.90
CA ALA A 52 -2.89 -10.27 -14.26
C ALA A 52 -1.53 -9.59 -14.55
N ALA A 53 -1.34 -8.34 -14.09
CA ALA A 53 -0.07 -7.64 -14.22
C ALA A 53 1.05 -8.32 -13.40
N GLN A 54 0.77 -8.75 -12.17
CA GLN A 54 1.74 -9.41 -11.28
C GLN A 54 2.26 -10.73 -11.84
N SER A 55 1.44 -11.45 -12.63
CA SER A 55 1.84 -12.71 -13.25
C SER A 55 2.99 -12.52 -14.26
N ASP A 56 3.13 -11.34 -14.84
CA ASP A 56 4.18 -11.01 -15.80
C ASP A 56 5.43 -10.41 -15.11
N ASP A 57 5.22 -9.59 -14.08
CA ASP A 57 6.28 -9.02 -13.25
C ASP A 57 5.92 -9.12 -11.75
N PRO A 58 6.34 -10.21 -11.09
CA PRO A 58 6.07 -10.41 -9.66
C PRO A 58 6.81 -9.42 -8.73
N GLU A 59 7.84 -8.74 -9.24
CA GLU A 59 8.65 -7.79 -8.48
C GLU A 59 8.12 -6.34 -8.57
N ASP A 60 7.13 -6.07 -9.44
CA ASP A 60 6.54 -4.72 -9.53
C ASP A 60 5.86 -4.32 -8.22
N LEU A 61 6.50 -3.39 -7.51
CA LEU A 61 6.01 -2.90 -6.23
C LEU A 61 4.67 -2.16 -6.34
N GLU A 62 4.47 -1.35 -7.38
CA GLU A 62 3.23 -0.61 -7.58
C GLU A 62 2.04 -1.56 -7.80
N VAL A 63 2.28 -2.63 -8.58
CA VAL A 63 1.29 -3.69 -8.79
C VAL A 63 0.94 -4.39 -7.49
N SER A 64 1.95 -4.75 -6.70
CA SER A 64 1.76 -5.43 -5.41
C SER A 64 0.99 -4.56 -4.41
N ILE A 65 1.32 -3.28 -4.30
CA ILE A 65 0.59 -2.33 -3.44
C ILE A 65 -0.86 -2.16 -3.93
N GLY A 66 -1.06 -1.98 -5.24
CA GLY A 66 -2.40 -1.82 -5.83
C GLY A 66 -3.29 -3.04 -5.61
N LEU A 67 -2.73 -4.26 -5.81
CA LEU A 67 -3.41 -5.52 -5.56
C LEU A 67 -3.79 -5.67 -4.09
N ALA A 68 -2.84 -5.52 -3.18
CA ALA A 68 -3.08 -5.67 -1.75
C ALA A 68 -4.12 -4.67 -1.25
N TRP A 69 -4.09 -3.44 -1.74
CA TRP A 69 -5.07 -2.41 -1.39
C TRP A 69 -6.48 -2.78 -1.88
N CYS A 70 -6.64 -3.30 -3.10
CA CYS A 70 -7.92 -3.78 -3.62
C CYS A 70 -8.44 -4.99 -2.82
N LEU A 71 -7.56 -5.95 -2.49
CA LEU A 71 -7.88 -7.11 -1.66
C LEU A 71 -8.38 -6.70 -0.27
N LYS A 72 -7.72 -5.74 0.38
CA LYS A 72 -8.19 -5.18 1.65
C LYS A 72 -9.62 -4.64 1.53
N ARG A 73 -9.94 -3.91 0.47
CA ARG A 73 -11.26 -3.31 0.22
C ARG A 73 -12.36 -4.30 -0.14
N THR A 74 -11.99 -5.50 -0.55
CA THR A 74 -12.93 -6.61 -0.86
C THR A 74 -12.99 -7.65 0.27
N ASN A 75 -12.53 -7.28 1.47
CA ASN A 75 -12.54 -8.13 2.67
C ASN A 75 -11.70 -9.40 2.54
N ARG A 76 -10.63 -9.33 1.75
CA ARG A 76 -9.65 -10.41 1.52
C ARG A 76 -8.31 -10.05 2.19
N LEU A 77 -8.38 -9.71 3.49
CA LEU A 77 -7.26 -9.15 4.23
C LEU A 77 -6.06 -10.11 4.33
N GLU A 78 -6.30 -11.41 4.52
CA GLU A 78 -5.23 -12.42 4.58
C GLU A 78 -4.43 -12.44 3.27
N GLU A 79 -5.12 -12.43 2.14
CA GLU A 79 -4.48 -12.38 0.83
C GLU A 79 -3.72 -11.06 0.60
N ALA A 80 -4.23 -9.94 1.11
CA ALA A 80 -3.51 -8.67 1.06
C ALA A 80 -2.19 -8.71 1.85
N ILE A 81 -2.19 -9.35 3.02
CA ILE A 81 -0.99 -9.59 3.82
C ILE A 81 0.00 -10.48 3.05
N ASP A 82 -0.46 -11.59 2.46
CA ASP A 82 0.38 -12.51 1.68
C ASP A 82 1.06 -11.80 0.52
N VAL A 83 0.32 -10.98 -0.23
CA VAL A 83 0.87 -10.17 -1.35
C VAL A 83 1.94 -9.22 -0.85
N MET A 84 1.70 -8.50 0.25
CA MET A 84 2.69 -7.56 0.79
C MET A 84 3.88 -8.25 1.43
N MET A 85 3.70 -9.43 2.03
CA MET A 85 4.81 -10.26 2.52
C MET A 85 5.67 -10.79 1.38
N ALA A 86 5.08 -11.14 0.24
CA ALA A 86 5.82 -11.52 -0.96
C ALA A 86 6.60 -10.31 -1.53
N ALA A 87 5.96 -9.13 -1.64
CA ALA A 87 6.62 -7.91 -2.08
C ALA A 87 7.80 -7.53 -1.17
N TYR A 88 7.68 -7.74 0.14
CA TYR A 88 8.76 -7.50 1.10
C TYR A 88 10.04 -8.31 0.79
N GLN A 89 9.94 -9.49 0.19
CA GLN A 89 11.11 -10.31 -0.16
C GLN A 89 12.01 -9.64 -1.22
N PHE A 90 11.43 -8.78 -2.07
CA PHE A 90 12.14 -8.04 -3.11
C PHE A 90 12.43 -6.59 -2.71
N HIS A 91 11.66 -6.04 -1.76
CA HIS A 91 11.62 -4.62 -1.41
C HIS A 91 11.73 -4.43 0.12
N GLU A 92 12.69 -5.10 0.75
CA GLU A 92 12.88 -5.06 2.21
C GLU A 92 13.29 -3.67 2.75
N ASP A 93 13.89 -2.85 1.86
CA ASP A 93 14.35 -1.49 2.16
C ASP A 93 13.33 -0.40 1.77
N GLU A 94 12.13 -0.79 1.36
CA GLU A 94 11.08 0.16 0.99
C GLU A 94 10.15 0.44 2.18
N PRO A 95 10.23 1.63 2.82
CA PRO A 95 9.46 1.94 4.03
C PRO A 95 7.95 1.80 3.85
N ILE A 96 7.44 2.07 2.64
CA ILE A 96 6.02 1.97 2.33
C ILE A 96 5.50 0.53 2.39
N VAL A 97 6.33 -0.47 2.07
CA VAL A 97 5.98 -1.89 2.20
C VAL A 97 5.75 -2.24 3.67
N LEU A 98 6.68 -1.82 4.53
CA LEU A 98 6.60 -2.06 5.97
C LEU A 98 5.38 -1.34 6.59
N TYR A 99 5.11 -0.11 6.13
CA TYR A 99 3.94 0.65 6.58
C TYR A 99 2.62 -0.03 6.21
N ASN A 100 2.48 -0.50 4.96
CA ASN A 100 1.29 -1.24 4.53
C ASN A 100 1.12 -2.55 5.32
N LEU A 101 2.20 -3.29 5.56
CA LEU A 101 2.16 -4.49 6.42
C LEU A 101 1.67 -4.14 7.84
N ALA A 102 2.15 -3.03 8.42
CA ALA A 102 1.69 -2.59 9.72
C ALA A 102 0.18 -2.29 9.74
N CYS A 103 -0.33 -1.60 8.72
CA CYS A 103 -1.76 -1.34 8.53
C CYS A 103 -2.58 -2.64 8.49
N TYR A 104 -2.14 -3.59 7.67
CA TYR A 104 -2.91 -4.82 7.47
C TYR A 104 -2.87 -5.74 8.69
N PHE A 105 -1.75 -5.84 9.39
CA PHE A 105 -1.68 -6.56 10.67
C PHE A 105 -2.50 -5.87 11.77
N ALA A 106 -2.58 -4.55 11.78
CA ALA A 106 -3.46 -3.82 12.70
C ALA A 106 -4.94 -4.15 12.44
N LEU A 107 -5.38 -4.18 11.19
CA LEU A 107 -6.73 -4.62 10.80
C LEU A 107 -6.99 -6.09 11.15
N ALA A 108 -5.99 -6.96 11.02
CA ALA A 108 -6.07 -8.35 11.43
C ALA A 108 -6.08 -8.54 12.96
N SER A 109 -6.00 -7.46 13.74
CA SER A 109 -5.88 -7.47 15.20
C SER A 109 -4.60 -8.17 15.70
N ASP A 110 -3.59 -8.28 14.88
CA ASP A 110 -2.26 -8.77 15.24
C ASP A 110 -1.37 -7.60 15.65
N LYS A 111 -1.56 -7.15 16.90
CA LYS A 111 -0.82 -6.04 17.49
C LYS A 111 0.71 -6.23 17.37
N VAL A 112 1.21 -7.44 17.63
CA VAL A 112 2.67 -7.67 17.71
C VAL A 112 3.33 -7.40 16.37
N HIS A 113 2.79 -7.95 15.29
CA HIS A 113 3.31 -7.71 13.94
C HIS A 113 3.05 -6.27 13.49
N ALA A 114 1.86 -5.71 13.76
CA ALA A 114 1.54 -4.33 13.42
C ALA A 114 2.57 -3.35 14.01
N LEU A 115 2.86 -3.44 15.30
CA LEU A 115 3.83 -2.56 15.98
C LEU A 115 5.26 -2.81 15.51
N GLY A 116 5.61 -4.07 15.26
CA GLY A 116 6.92 -4.44 14.74
C GLY A 116 7.21 -3.80 13.38
N TRP A 117 6.27 -3.92 12.45
CA TRP A 117 6.39 -3.34 11.11
C TRP A 117 6.33 -1.80 11.14
N LEU A 118 5.40 -1.21 11.89
CA LEU A 118 5.27 0.24 12.01
C LEU A 118 6.55 0.87 12.59
N GLY A 119 7.09 0.30 13.66
CA GLY A 119 8.32 0.81 14.28
C GLY A 119 9.52 0.72 13.33
N ARG A 120 9.59 -0.31 12.48
CA ARG A 120 10.64 -0.41 11.44
C ARG A 120 10.43 0.65 10.35
N ALA A 121 9.21 0.78 9.82
CA ALA A 121 8.87 1.76 8.80
C ALA A 121 9.24 3.18 9.23
N ILE A 122 8.83 3.60 10.43
CA ILE A 122 9.13 4.96 10.98
C ILE A 122 10.63 5.17 11.23
N ARG A 123 11.38 4.13 11.61
CA ARG A 123 12.85 4.25 11.75
C ARG A 123 13.55 4.42 10.40
N MET A 124 13.02 3.82 9.34
CA MET A 124 13.56 3.97 7.99
C MET A 124 13.18 5.32 7.38
N GLU A 125 11.93 5.72 7.57
CA GLU A 125 11.41 7.00 7.08
C GLU A 125 10.49 7.64 8.12
N SER A 126 11.03 8.64 8.83
CA SER A 126 10.34 9.28 9.95
C SER A 126 9.08 10.06 9.53
N SER A 127 9.01 10.52 8.30
CA SER A 127 7.85 11.23 7.74
C SER A 127 6.58 10.36 7.70
N LEU A 128 6.70 9.03 7.65
CA LEU A 128 5.56 8.11 7.72
C LEU A 128 4.76 8.26 9.03
N ARG A 129 5.38 8.80 10.09
CA ARG A 129 4.68 9.10 11.33
C ARG A 129 3.55 10.09 11.13
N GLU A 130 3.70 11.03 10.19
CA GLU A 130 2.69 12.05 9.89
C GLU A 130 1.43 11.47 9.25
N LEU A 131 1.52 10.28 8.63
CA LEU A 131 0.38 9.58 8.03
C LEU A 131 -0.48 8.84 9.07
N VAL A 132 0.11 8.44 10.19
CA VAL A 132 -0.55 7.57 11.19
C VAL A 132 -1.84 8.17 11.78
N PRO A 133 -1.94 9.48 12.09
CA PRO A 133 -3.16 10.06 12.64
C PRO A 133 -4.38 9.93 11.71
N GLU A 134 -4.16 10.00 10.39
CA GLU A 134 -5.23 9.95 9.39
C GLU A 134 -5.51 8.53 8.89
N GLU A 135 -4.67 7.55 9.27
CA GLU A 135 -4.83 6.16 8.82
C GLU A 135 -5.79 5.38 9.73
N SER A 136 -6.97 5.10 9.21
CA SER A 136 -8.04 4.39 9.94
C SER A 136 -7.71 2.93 10.27
N ASP A 137 -6.75 2.34 9.56
CA ASP A 137 -6.36 0.95 9.80
C ASP A 137 -5.79 0.76 11.22
N PHE A 138 -5.27 1.84 11.83
CA PHE A 138 -4.75 1.84 13.20
C PHE A 138 -5.77 2.19 14.28
N ASP A 139 -7.05 2.40 13.95
CA ASP A 139 -8.06 2.83 14.92
C ASP A 139 -8.16 1.89 16.14
N GLY A 140 -8.01 0.59 15.93
CA GLY A 140 -8.00 -0.40 17.01
C GLY A 140 -6.79 -0.30 17.97
N LEU A 141 -5.72 0.39 17.55
CA LEU A 141 -4.48 0.52 18.33
C LEU A 141 -4.28 1.92 18.94
N ARG A 142 -5.11 2.92 18.62
CA ARG A 142 -4.91 4.32 19.03
C ARG A 142 -4.76 4.54 20.54
N HIS A 143 -5.40 3.70 21.34
CA HIS A 143 -5.34 3.77 22.81
C HIS A 143 -4.32 2.82 23.43
N ASP A 144 -3.59 2.08 22.60
CA ASP A 144 -2.54 1.17 23.06
C ASP A 144 -1.26 1.93 23.43
N VAL A 145 -0.71 1.65 24.60
CA VAL A 145 0.46 2.38 25.13
C VAL A 145 1.70 2.16 24.26
N ASP A 146 1.92 0.92 23.78
CA ASP A 146 3.07 0.62 22.94
C ASP A 146 2.97 1.30 21.57
N PHE A 147 1.75 1.36 21.02
CA PHE A 147 1.47 2.11 19.80
C PHE A 147 1.78 3.59 19.97
N GLN A 148 1.28 4.21 21.06
CA GLN A 148 1.53 5.62 21.36
C GLN A 148 3.02 5.93 21.54
N LEU A 149 3.80 5.01 22.11
CA LEU A 149 5.24 5.16 22.24
C LEU A 149 5.97 5.15 20.89
N ILE A 150 5.49 4.34 19.94
CA ILE A 150 6.09 4.24 18.59
C ILE A 150 5.76 5.49 17.77
N VAL A 151 4.52 5.97 17.84
CA VAL A 151 4.04 7.10 17.02
C VAL A 151 4.19 8.46 17.73
N GLY A 152 4.52 8.49 19.01
CA GLY A 152 4.72 9.70 19.76
C GLY A 152 5.75 10.62 19.12
N GLU A 153 5.63 11.93 19.37
CA GLU A 153 6.57 12.94 18.87
C GLU A 153 8.00 12.59 19.29
N PRO A 154 9.02 12.79 18.41
CA PRO A 154 10.40 12.73 18.85
C PRO A 154 10.55 13.70 20.02
N ALA A 155 11.14 13.25 21.12
CA ALA A 155 11.46 14.13 22.23
C ALA A 155 12.12 15.39 21.64
N VAL A 156 11.51 16.54 21.86
CA VAL A 156 12.09 17.82 21.45
C VAL A 156 13.47 17.85 22.10
N GLU A 157 14.52 17.71 21.31
CA GLU A 157 15.89 17.89 21.83
C GLU A 157 15.89 19.23 22.50
N GLY A 158 16.14 19.19 23.81
CA GLY A 158 15.97 20.31 24.72
C GLY A 158 16.67 21.56 24.21
N GLY A 159 15.90 22.62 24.09
CA GLY A 159 16.43 23.93 23.86
C GLY A 159 17.56 24.19 24.84
N GLU A 160 18.70 24.56 24.32
CA GLU A 160 19.83 25.08 25.09
C GLU A 160 19.29 26.18 26.01
N SER A 161 19.23 25.87 27.28
CA SER A 161 19.10 26.92 28.30
C SER A 161 20.40 27.72 28.25
N GLY A 162 20.37 28.80 27.50
CA GLY A 162 21.36 29.86 27.66
C GLY A 162 21.36 30.33 29.11
N VAL A 163 22.43 30.08 29.79
CA VAL A 163 22.74 30.70 31.08
C VAL A 163 23.58 31.93 30.75
N GLU A 164 22.99 33.08 31.00
CA GLU A 164 23.77 34.29 31.29
C GLU A 164 24.34 34.22 32.71
#